data_cca13c909bf256ad67246ef3a43d8e48
#
_entry.id   cca13c909bf256ad67246ef3a43d8e48
#
_cell.length_a   1.000
_cell.length_b   1.000
_cell.length_c   1.000
_cell.angle_alpha   90.00
_cell.angle_beta   90.00
_cell.angle_gamma   90.00
#
_symmetry.space_group_name_H-M   'P 1'
#
loop_
_entity.id
_entity.type
_entity.pdbx_description
1 polymer ?
#
loop_
_entity_poly.entity_id
_entity_poly.type
_entity_poly.pdbx_seq_one_letter_code
_entity_poly.pdbx_strand_id
1 'polypeptide(L)'
;ELYYNYKKTLNDLHNNARVKEINDKFKAIFNYDSHREKIRRFLSDPNNGFEIHNCVYCDLNKVEGYTRVNGNRNFEFHADHVLDKGSCPLVALSIHNFVPSCPTCNEPPLKGVKPLGKTKADTLKISPKSSTNKFESDVKFILNITDKTIPDLELFKTNDGWEIDFSYKDGVYQQTVSMFDLKERYNAEKTYFGEFLHRKKNLDIKEYIENSIYTEDEILELMFCYERNKQNHTPKEKCRLELLEQV
;
A
#
# COMPACT_ATOMS: atom_id res chain seq x y z
N GLU A 1 0.07 5.44 22.66
CA GLU A 1 -0.32 5.31 24.07
C GLU A 1 -1.75 5.77 24.28
N LEU A 2 -2.07 7.03 24.00
CA LEU A 2 -3.41 7.61 24.18
C LEU A 2 -4.52 6.72 23.60
N TYR A 3 -4.39 6.28 22.34
CA TYR A 3 -5.38 5.44 21.66
C TYR A 3 -5.65 4.15 22.43
N TYR A 4 -4.62 3.43 22.82
CA TYR A 4 -4.75 2.13 23.49
C TYR A 4 -5.32 2.25 24.89
N ASN A 5 -4.89 3.26 25.64
CA ASN A 5 -5.42 3.54 26.98
C ASN A 5 -6.88 3.97 26.92
N TYR A 6 -7.24 4.84 25.98
CA TYR A 6 -8.61 5.29 25.79
C TYR A 6 -9.55 4.14 25.39
N LYS A 7 -9.13 3.32 24.41
CA LYS A 7 -9.89 2.14 23.99
C LYS A 7 -10.08 1.14 25.12
N LYS A 8 -9.05 0.90 25.93
CA LYS A 8 -9.15 0.04 27.13
C LYS A 8 -10.18 0.61 28.10
N THR A 9 -10.09 1.90 28.45
CA THR A 9 -11.03 2.56 29.37
C THR A 9 -12.47 2.47 28.86
N LEU A 10 -12.72 2.67 27.58
CA LEU A 10 -14.07 2.53 26.99
C LEU A 10 -14.58 1.09 27.10
N ASN A 11 -13.74 0.10 26.86
CA ASN A 11 -14.11 -1.31 26.99
C ASN A 11 -14.41 -1.69 28.44
N ASP A 12 -13.57 -1.24 29.38
CA ASP A 12 -13.72 -1.54 30.81
C ASP A 12 -14.97 -0.86 31.41
N LEU A 13 -15.34 0.31 30.88
CA LEU A 13 -16.44 1.14 31.39
C LEU A 13 -17.62 1.26 30.40
N HIS A 14 -17.78 0.31 29.48
CA HIS A 14 -18.79 0.38 28.40
C HIS A 14 -20.24 0.55 28.90
N ASN A 15 -20.58 0.10 30.11
CA ASN A 15 -21.89 0.25 30.74
C ASN A 15 -22.05 1.56 31.50
N ASN A 16 -21.02 2.40 31.61
CA ASN A 16 -21.10 3.66 32.33
C ASN A 16 -21.68 4.77 31.44
N ALA A 17 -22.89 5.24 31.77
CA ALA A 17 -23.61 6.26 31.01
C ALA A 17 -22.80 7.57 30.86
N ARG A 18 -22.07 7.99 31.89
CA ARG A 18 -21.25 9.21 31.87
C ARG A 18 -20.05 9.06 30.92
N VAL A 19 -19.42 7.89 30.87
CA VAL A 19 -18.32 7.61 29.95
C VAL A 19 -18.82 7.63 28.51
N LYS A 20 -19.99 7.06 28.23
CA LYS A 20 -20.64 7.12 26.93
C LYS A 20 -20.95 8.56 26.51
N GLU A 21 -21.56 9.37 27.39
CA GLU A 21 -21.83 10.77 27.13
C GLU A 21 -20.57 11.57 26.80
N ILE A 22 -19.47 11.38 27.55
CA ILE A 22 -18.19 12.03 27.30
C ILE A 22 -17.63 11.61 25.95
N ASN A 23 -17.68 10.32 25.61
CA ASN A 23 -17.22 9.81 24.34
C ASN A 23 -18.00 10.41 23.17
N ASP A 24 -19.32 10.57 23.30
CA ASP A 24 -20.16 11.17 22.27
C ASP A 24 -19.89 12.67 22.10
N LYS A 25 -19.59 13.38 23.19
CA LYS A 25 -19.12 14.79 23.13
C LYS A 25 -17.77 14.88 22.40
N PHE A 26 -16.82 13.96 22.64
CA PHE A 26 -15.56 13.92 21.90
C PHE A 26 -15.77 13.64 20.42
N LYS A 27 -16.67 12.73 20.03
CA LYS A 27 -17.04 12.49 18.63
C LYS A 27 -17.58 13.74 17.94
N ALA A 28 -18.37 14.53 18.66
CA ALA A 28 -18.92 15.77 18.14
C ALA A 28 -17.85 16.86 17.97
N ILE A 29 -16.91 16.98 18.92
CA ILE A 29 -15.81 17.95 18.87
C ILE A 29 -14.80 17.58 17.77
N PHE A 30 -14.37 16.30 17.72
CA PHE A 30 -13.40 15.79 16.75
C PHE A 30 -14.09 15.23 15.51
N ASN A 31 -15.05 15.97 14.96
CA ASN A 31 -15.83 15.53 13.80
C ASN A 31 -14.99 15.54 12.51
N TYR A 32 -14.50 14.35 12.12
CA TYR A 32 -13.75 14.16 10.90
C TYR A 32 -14.55 14.53 9.64
N ASP A 33 -15.84 14.21 9.59
CA ASP A 33 -16.60 14.32 8.34
C ASP A 33 -16.71 15.77 7.86
N SER A 34 -16.76 16.74 8.79
CA SER A 34 -16.73 18.18 8.48
C SER A 34 -15.36 18.68 7.99
N HIS A 35 -14.30 17.89 8.17
CA HIS A 35 -12.91 18.26 7.79
C HIS A 35 -12.34 17.38 6.69
N ARG A 36 -13.04 16.33 6.27
CA ARG A 36 -12.55 15.29 5.35
C ARG A 36 -11.94 15.86 4.07
N GLU A 37 -12.60 16.82 3.44
CA GLU A 37 -12.09 17.40 2.19
C GLU A 37 -10.83 18.25 2.41
N LYS A 38 -10.77 19.01 3.49
CA LYS A 38 -9.57 19.78 3.84
C LYS A 38 -8.36 18.87 4.10
N ILE A 39 -8.60 17.73 4.76
CA ILE A 39 -7.57 16.72 5.03
C ILE A 39 -7.08 16.10 3.72
N ARG A 40 -7.99 15.75 2.80
CA ARG A 40 -7.60 15.22 1.48
C ARG A 40 -6.80 16.25 0.67
N ARG A 41 -7.21 17.51 0.66
CA ARG A 41 -6.44 18.60 0.03
C ARG A 41 -5.03 18.70 0.62
N PHE A 42 -4.92 18.66 1.94
CA PHE A 42 -3.63 18.70 2.62
C PHE A 42 -2.74 17.51 2.25
N LEU A 43 -3.28 16.29 2.23
CA LEU A 43 -2.54 15.07 1.88
C LEU A 43 -2.13 15.00 0.40
N SER A 44 -2.81 15.72 -0.48
CA SER A 44 -2.53 15.76 -1.93
C SER A 44 -1.75 16.99 -2.38
N ASP A 45 -1.33 17.85 -1.47
CA ASP A 45 -0.52 19.03 -1.78
C ASP A 45 0.96 18.66 -1.67
N PRO A 46 1.72 18.69 -2.79
CA PRO A 46 3.13 18.33 -2.79
C PRO A 46 3.98 19.25 -1.89
N ASN A 47 3.53 20.50 -1.63
CA ASN A 47 4.23 21.42 -0.74
C ASN A 47 4.17 20.99 0.73
N ASN A 48 3.31 20.08 1.11
CA ASN A 48 3.20 19.55 2.47
C ASN A 48 4.12 18.33 2.72
N GLY A 49 4.99 17.98 1.77
CA GLY A 49 5.95 16.87 1.90
C GLY A 49 5.33 15.47 1.87
N PHE A 50 4.11 15.36 1.34
CA PHE A 50 3.45 14.07 1.11
C PHE A 50 3.55 13.71 -0.37
N GLU A 51 4.67 13.10 -0.76
CA GLU A 51 4.88 12.56 -2.11
C GLU A 51 4.36 11.13 -2.20
N ILE A 52 3.06 10.94 -1.94
CA ILE A 52 2.42 9.63 -1.99
C ILE A 52 1.50 9.59 -3.20
N HIS A 53 1.88 8.80 -4.19
CA HIS A 53 1.12 8.62 -5.44
C HIS A 53 0.33 7.31 -5.46
N ASN A 54 0.73 6.33 -4.65
CA ASN A 54 0.12 5.02 -4.60
C ASN A 54 -0.52 4.75 -3.24
N CYS A 55 -1.46 3.81 -3.20
CA CYS A 55 -2.07 3.35 -1.96
C CYS A 55 -1.00 2.77 -1.04
N VAL A 56 -0.85 3.35 0.14
CA VAL A 56 0.18 2.95 1.13
C VAL A 56 0.05 1.52 1.65
N TYR A 57 -1.08 0.87 1.40
CA TYR A 57 -1.35 -0.49 1.86
C TYR A 57 -1.11 -1.55 0.80
N CYS A 58 -1.37 -1.25 -0.47
CA CYS A 58 -1.30 -2.28 -1.51
C CYS A 58 -0.38 -1.96 -2.68
N ASP A 59 0.02 -0.74 -2.86
CA ASP A 59 0.79 -0.26 -4.03
C ASP A 59 0.19 -0.63 -5.42
N LEU A 60 -1.04 -1.15 -5.45
CA LEU A 60 -1.72 -1.54 -6.69
C LEU A 60 -2.47 -0.41 -7.37
N ASN A 61 -2.93 0.56 -6.58
CA ASN A 61 -3.81 1.62 -7.06
C ASN A 61 -3.20 3.00 -6.79
N LYS A 62 -3.36 3.91 -7.74
CA LYS A 62 -3.03 5.32 -7.55
C LYS A 62 -3.93 5.97 -6.50
N VAL A 63 -3.40 6.95 -5.80
CA VAL A 63 -4.10 7.78 -4.81
C VAL A 63 -3.94 9.26 -5.16
N GLU A 64 -4.40 9.59 -6.34
CA GLU A 64 -4.29 10.93 -6.92
C GLU A 64 -5.61 11.69 -6.82
N GLY A 65 -5.57 12.93 -7.24
CA GLY A 65 -6.75 13.76 -7.44
C GLY A 65 -6.63 14.53 -8.75
N TYR A 66 -7.76 14.91 -9.30
CA TYR A 66 -7.80 15.73 -10.51
C TYR A 66 -8.69 16.96 -10.32
N THR A 67 -8.43 18.00 -11.08
CA THR A 67 -9.26 19.21 -11.08
C THR A 67 -10.24 19.16 -12.24
N ARG A 68 -11.53 19.26 -11.94
CA ARG A 68 -12.60 19.32 -12.94
C ARG A 68 -12.55 20.65 -13.72
N VAL A 69 -13.20 20.68 -14.87
CA VAL A 69 -13.31 21.90 -15.71
C VAL A 69 -13.90 23.09 -14.93
N ASN A 70 -14.77 22.85 -13.97
CA ASN A 70 -15.36 23.89 -13.09
C ASN A 70 -14.45 24.34 -11.95
N GLY A 71 -13.18 23.90 -11.91
CA GLY A 71 -12.22 24.24 -10.88
C GLY A 71 -12.30 23.42 -9.59
N ASN A 72 -13.30 22.56 -9.44
CA ASN A 72 -13.43 21.71 -8.27
C ASN A 72 -12.44 20.54 -8.33
N ARG A 73 -11.71 20.32 -7.23
CA ARG A 73 -10.80 19.18 -7.09
C ARG A 73 -11.57 17.93 -6.65
N ASN A 74 -11.36 16.84 -7.35
CA ASN A 74 -11.86 15.52 -7.01
C ASN A 74 -10.70 14.65 -6.53
N PHE A 75 -10.97 13.77 -5.56
CA PHE A 75 -9.95 12.89 -4.95
C PHE A 75 -10.37 11.43 -5.16
N GLU A 76 -9.47 10.63 -5.74
CA GLU A 76 -9.67 9.19 -6.00
C GLU A 76 -9.13 8.32 -4.87
N PHE A 77 -8.97 8.91 -3.69
CA PHE A 77 -8.48 8.21 -2.51
C PHE A 77 -9.26 8.57 -1.24
N HIS A 78 -9.12 7.74 -0.24
CA HIS A 78 -9.58 7.98 1.12
C HIS A 78 -8.41 8.44 2.01
N ALA A 79 -8.68 9.41 2.89
CA ALA A 79 -7.80 9.70 4.01
C ALA A 79 -8.14 8.70 5.12
N ASP A 80 -7.46 7.56 5.12
CA ASP A 80 -7.70 6.52 6.11
C ASP A 80 -7.09 6.86 7.46
N HIS A 81 -7.74 6.38 8.51
CA HIS A 81 -7.27 6.46 9.89
C HIS A 81 -6.50 5.19 10.24
N VAL A 82 -5.19 5.29 10.41
CA VAL A 82 -4.34 4.16 10.88
C VAL A 82 -4.87 3.60 12.21
N LEU A 83 -5.23 4.48 13.13
CA LEU A 83 -5.90 4.18 14.39
C LEU A 83 -7.37 4.59 14.27
N ASP A 84 -8.28 3.64 14.45
CA ASP A 84 -9.72 3.84 14.25
C ASP A 84 -10.30 4.98 15.11
N LYS A 85 -10.88 5.96 14.44
CA LYS A 85 -11.52 7.12 15.07
C LYS A 85 -12.78 6.75 15.87
N GLY A 86 -13.43 5.65 15.51
CA GLY A 86 -14.62 5.15 16.23
C GLY A 86 -14.27 4.65 17.61
N SER A 87 -13.12 3.98 17.74
CA SER A 87 -12.60 3.49 19.02
C SER A 87 -11.94 4.59 19.88
N CYS A 88 -11.42 5.65 19.26
CA CYS A 88 -10.81 6.78 19.97
C CYS A 88 -11.01 8.09 19.20
N PRO A 89 -12.05 8.88 19.48
CA PRO A 89 -12.30 10.13 18.81
C PRO A 89 -11.16 11.15 18.90
N LEU A 90 -10.35 11.09 19.96
CA LEU A 90 -9.23 12.00 20.19
C LEU A 90 -8.15 11.94 19.11
N VAL A 91 -8.08 10.85 18.34
CA VAL A 91 -7.14 10.71 17.22
C VAL A 91 -7.76 11.01 15.86
N ALA A 92 -9.05 11.36 15.83
CA ALA A 92 -9.82 11.51 14.59
C ALA A 92 -9.35 12.67 13.70
N LEU A 93 -8.74 13.71 14.27
CA LEU A 93 -8.20 14.87 13.52
C LEU A 93 -6.68 14.96 13.61
N SER A 94 -5.98 13.93 14.10
CA SER A 94 -4.54 13.91 14.14
C SER A 94 -3.96 13.72 12.74
N ILE A 95 -3.15 14.67 12.28
CA ILE A 95 -2.50 14.59 10.96
C ILE A 95 -1.57 13.36 10.82
N HIS A 96 -1.01 12.90 11.93
CA HIS A 96 -0.18 11.69 11.96
C HIS A 96 -0.98 10.40 11.83
N ASN A 97 -2.31 10.49 11.98
CA ASN A 97 -3.21 9.33 11.89
C ASN A 97 -3.79 9.14 10.48
N PHE A 98 -3.53 10.07 9.56
CA PHE A 98 -4.05 9.96 8.19
C PHE A 98 -3.01 9.39 7.23
N VAL A 99 -3.47 8.49 6.37
CA VAL A 99 -2.71 8.00 5.22
C VAL A 99 -3.60 7.95 3.98
N PRO A 100 -3.09 8.30 2.80
CA PRO A 100 -3.84 8.12 1.57
C PRO A 100 -3.92 6.63 1.22
N SER A 101 -5.13 6.16 0.99
CA SER A 101 -5.41 4.76 0.65
C SER A 101 -6.48 4.66 -0.42
N CYS A 102 -6.44 3.61 -1.24
CA CYS A 102 -7.52 3.36 -2.19
C CYS A 102 -8.79 2.90 -1.45
N PRO A 103 -9.98 3.14 -2.04
CA PRO A 103 -11.25 2.70 -1.45
C PRO A 103 -11.26 1.21 -1.10
N THR A 104 -10.74 0.36 -1.99
CA THR A 104 -10.66 -1.09 -1.76
C THR A 104 -9.94 -1.44 -0.45
N CYS A 105 -8.79 -0.83 -0.17
CA CYS A 105 -8.08 -1.11 1.08
C CYS A 105 -8.75 -0.53 2.31
N ASN A 106 -9.35 0.67 2.18
CA ASN A 106 -9.93 1.37 3.31
C ASN A 106 -11.29 0.83 3.75
N GLU A 107 -12.05 0.24 2.84
CA GLU A 107 -13.42 -0.21 3.11
C GLU A 107 -13.48 -1.69 3.55
N PRO A 108 -14.59 -2.13 4.19
CA PRO A 108 -14.86 -3.54 4.35
C PRO A 108 -14.97 -4.26 2.98
N PRO A 109 -14.58 -5.53 2.87
CA PRO A 109 -14.18 -6.43 3.96
C PRO A 109 -12.72 -6.30 4.41
N LEU A 110 -11.88 -5.49 3.73
CA LEU A 110 -10.47 -5.40 4.04
C LEU A 110 -10.24 -4.66 5.36
N LYS A 111 -9.71 -3.45 5.38
CA LYS A 111 -9.41 -2.77 6.63
C LYS A 111 -10.66 -2.32 7.39
N GLY A 112 -11.50 -1.48 6.79
CA GLY A 112 -12.64 -0.88 7.52
C GLY A 112 -12.18 -0.28 8.84
N VAL A 113 -12.80 -0.73 9.95
CA VAL A 113 -12.46 -0.31 11.33
C VAL A 113 -11.44 -1.22 12.02
N LYS A 114 -10.90 -2.22 11.31
CA LYS A 114 -9.91 -3.13 11.89
C LYS A 114 -8.60 -2.40 12.21
N PRO A 115 -7.98 -2.66 13.37
CA PRO A 115 -6.64 -2.14 13.65
C PRO A 115 -5.62 -2.82 12.72
N LEU A 116 -4.59 -2.08 12.30
CA LEU A 116 -3.52 -2.64 11.47
C LEU A 116 -2.76 -3.76 12.20
N GLY A 117 -2.46 -3.56 13.49
CA GLY A 117 -1.74 -4.52 14.32
C GLY A 117 -2.58 -5.02 15.48
N LYS A 118 -2.27 -6.22 15.97
CA LYS A 118 -2.91 -6.81 17.16
C LYS A 118 -2.52 -6.09 18.45
N THR A 119 -1.29 -5.61 18.51
CA THR A 119 -0.72 -4.87 19.65
C THR A 119 -0.26 -3.48 19.22
N LYS A 120 0.06 -2.63 20.23
CA LYS A 120 0.71 -1.33 20.00
C LYS A 120 2.04 -1.50 19.26
N ALA A 121 2.85 -2.48 19.66
CA ALA A 121 4.14 -2.74 19.04
C ALA A 121 3.99 -3.16 17.57
N ASP A 122 3.05 -4.04 17.25
CA ASP A 122 2.74 -4.43 15.87
C ASP A 122 2.28 -3.23 15.07
N THR A 123 1.34 -2.44 15.59
CA THR A 123 0.83 -1.25 14.89
C THR A 123 1.94 -0.25 14.59
N LEU A 124 2.89 -0.05 15.49
CA LEU A 124 4.05 0.82 15.24
C LEU A 124 4.94 0.26 14.12
N LYS A 125 5.15 -1.04 14.06
CA LYS A 125 5.95 -1.68 12.99
C LYS A 125 5.30 -1.58 11.61
N ILE A 126 3.97 -1.71 11.53
CA ILE A 126 3.26 -1.80 10.24
C ILE A 126 2.56 -0.51 9.83
N SER A 127 2.52 0.52 10.69
CA SER A 127 1.96 1.82 10.32
C SER A 127 2.82 2.49 9.23
N PRO A 128 2.24 2.87 8.07
CA PRO A 128 3.01 3.42 6.96
C PRO A 128 3.84 4.67 7.31
N LYS A 129 3.40 5.45 8.29
CA LYS A 129 4.10 6.67 8.76
C LYS A 129 5.03 6.45 9.94
N SER A 130 5.21 5.23 10.38
CA SER A 130 6.10 4.94 11.51
C SER A 130 7.55 4.85 11.05
N SER A 131 8.46 5.49 11.78
CA SER A 131 9.90 5.34 11.56
C SER A 131 10.43 3.91 11.80
N THR A 132 9.63 3.06 12.44
CA THR A 132 9.95 1.65 12.67
C THR A 132 9.34 0.72 11.63
N ASN A 133 8.59 1.25 10.66
CA ASN A 133 8.10 0.47 9.55
C ASN A 133 9.25 0.13 8.59
N LYS A 134 9.41 -1.16 8.33
CA LYS A 134 10.41 -1.70 7.42
C LYS A 134 9.78 -2.58 6.33
N PHE A 135 8.51 -2.35 6.02
CA PHE A 135 7.80 -3.15 5.00
C PHE A 135 8.60 -3.21 3.70
N GLU A 136 9.17 -2.10 3.27
CA GLU A 136 9.93 -2.00 2.03
C GLU A 136 11.15 -2.92 1.99
N SER A 137 11.89 -3.03 3.09
CA SER A 137 13.11 -3.86 3.19
C SER A 137 12.87 -5.28 3.67
N ASP A 138 11.79 -5.52 4.42
CA ASP A 138 11.56 -6.77 5.15
C ASP A 138 10.51 -7.67 4.50
N VAL A 139 9.75 -7.14 3.55
CA VAL A 139 8.78 -7.89 2.74
C VAL A 139 9.28 -7.94 1.31
N LYS A 140 9.41 -9.15 0.76
CA LYS A 140 9.84 -9.39 -0.62
C LYS A 140 8.79 -10.14 -1.40
N PHE A 141 8.59 -9.74 -2.65
CA PHE A 141 7.81 -10.50 -3.60
C PHE A 141 8.62 -11.68 -4.10
N ILE A 142 8.00 -12.84 -4.16
CA ILE A 142 8.61 -14.09 -4.60
C ILE A 142 7.89 -14.61 -5.82
N LEU A 143 8.65 -14.92 -6.86
CA LEU A 143 8.17 -15.64 -8.02
C LEU A 143 8.22 -17.15 -7.71
N ASN A 144 7.06 -17.76 -7.58
CA ASN A 144 6.93 -19.17 -7.32
C ASN A 144 6.51 -19.91 -8.60
N ILE A 145 7.36 -20.76 -9.13
CA ILE A 145 7.06 -21.61 -10.30
C ILE A 145 6.33 -22.85 -9.80
N THR A 146 5.04 -22.94 -10.09
CA THR A 146 4.13 -24.00 -9.62
C THR A 146 4.07 -25.17 -10.60
N ASP A 147 4.36 -24.96 -11.89
CA ASP A 147 4.44 -26.04 -12.89
C ASP A 147 5.76 -25.94 -13.65
N LYS A 148 6.67 -26.87 -13.35
CA LYS A 148 7.99 -26.97 -13.99
C LYS A 148 7.96 -27.73 -15.33
N THR A 149 6.81 -28.19 -15.77
CA THR A 149 6.67 -28.88 -17.07
C THR A 149 6.45 -27.90 -18.21
N ILE A 150 6.04 -26.64 -17.90
CA ILE A 150 5.89 -25.60 -18.89
C ILE A 150 7.28 -25.12 -19.33
N PRO A 151 7.57 -25.12 -20.64
CA PRO A 151 8.84 -24.60 -21.14
C PRO A 151 9.09 -23.14 -20.70
N ASP A 152 10.30 -22.84 -20.36
CA ASP A 152 10.72 -21.53 -19.85
C ASP A 152 10.24 -20.34 -20.70
N LEU A 153 10.32 -20.47 -22.03
CA LEU A 153 9.88 -19.42 -22.97
C LEU A 153 8.36 -19.23 -23.03
N GLU A 154 7.60 -20.21 -22.54
CA GLU A 154 6.13 -20.18 -22.55
C GLU A 154 5.56 -19.80 -21.18
N LEU A 155 6.34 -19.93 -20.11
CA LEU A 155 5.88 -19.86 -18.72
C LEU A 155 5.11 -18.57 -18.39
N PHE A 156 5.52 -17.44 -18.95
CA PHE A 156 4.91 -16.14 -18.66
C PHE A 156 3.93 -15.66 -19.74
N LYS A 157 3.68 -16.46 -20.79
CA LYS A 157 2.69 -16.13 -21.81
C LYS A 157 1.26 -16.34 -21.31
N THR A 158 1.10 -17.22 -20.33
CA THR A 158 -0.18 -17.52 -19.69
C THR A 158 -0.11 -17.19 -18.21
N ASN A 159 -1.26 -17.20 -17.56
CA ASN A 159 -1.32 -17.00 -16.10
C ASN A 159 -1.15 -18.32 -15.32
N ASP A 160 -0.79 -19.41 -16.01
CA ASP A 160 -0.63 -20.74 -15.43
C ASP A 160 0.85 -21.03 -15.12
N GLY A 161 1.07 -21.95 -14.20
CA GLY A 161 2.40 -22.47 -13.91
C GLY A 161 3.29 -21.59 -13.04
N TRP A 162 2.81 -20.45 -12.58
CA TRP A 162 3.54 -19.56 -11.68
C TRP A 162 2.58 -18.74 -10.81
N GLU A 163 3.07 -18.25 -9.69
CA GLU A 163 2.33 -17.35 -8.80
C GLU A 163 3.26 -16.33 -8.14
N ILE A 164 2.67 -15.24 -7.67
CA ILE A 164 3.33 -14.23 -6.85
C ILE A 164 3.06 -14.58 -5.39
N ASP A 165 4.11 -14.70 -4.60
CA ASP A 165 4.06 -14.94 -3.17
C ASP A 165 4.89 -13.89 -2.41
N PHE A 166 4.93 -13.99 -1.09
CA PHE A 166 5.64 -13.07 -0.21
C PHE A 166 6.54 -13.81 0.76
N SER A 167 7.74 -13.26 0.99
CA SER A 167 8.57 -13.64 2.13
C SER A 167 8.69 -12.47 3.11
N TYR A 168 8.85 -12.79 4.38
CA TYR A 168 8.89 -11.84 5.46
C TYR A 168 10.10 -12.07 6.37
N LYS A 169 10.85 -11.02 6.70
CA LYS A 169 11.87 -11.07 7.77
C LYS A 169 11.23 -11.01 9.16
N ASP A 170 10.08 -10.34 9.29
CA ASP A 170 9.29 -10.27 10.53
C ASP A 170 7.85 -10.70 10.24
N GLY A 171 7.37 -11.69 10.97
CA GLY A 171 6.01 -12.25 10.83
C GLY A 171 4.87 -11.24 11.05
N VAL A 172 5.15 -10.07 11.63
CA VAL A 172 4.16 -9.00 11.77
C VAL A 172 3.63 -8.52 10.43
N TYR A 173 4.44 -8.54 9.37
CA TYR A 173 4.04 -8.12 8.03
C TYR A 173 3.09 -9.09 7.34
N GLN A 174 3.09 -10.36 7.72
CA GLN A 174 2.09 -11.32 7.26
C GLN A 174 0.67 -10.87 7.60
N GLN A 175 0.49 -10.17 8.73
CA GLN A 175 -0.82 -9.61 9.11
C GLN A 175 -1.28 -8.56 8.09
N THR A 176 -0.37 -7.72 7.61
CA THR A 176 -0.68 -6.71 6.58
C THR A 176 -1.02 -7.36 5.25
N VAL A 177 -0.21 -8.31 4.79
CA VAL A 177 -0.45 -9.01 3.53
C VAL A 177 -1.80 -9.73 3.55
N SER A 178 -2.13 -10.43 4.65
CA SER A 178 -3.41 -11.10 4.81
C SER A 178 -4.59 -10.14 4.97
N MET A 179 -4.41 -9.01 5.68
CA MET A 179 -5.51 -8.04 5.89
C MET A 179 -5.97 -7.40 4.59
N PHE A 180 -5.05 -7.19 3.66
CA PHE A 180 -5.33 -6.53 2.39
C PHE A 180 -5.42 -7.50 1.21
N ASP A 181 -5.49 -8.82 1.46
CA ASP A 181 -5.53 -9.90 0.46
C ASP A 181 -4.49 -9.67 -0.64
N LEU A 182 -3.24 -9.27 -0.25
CA LEU A 182 -2.26 -8.83 -1.22
C LEU A 182 -1.84 -9.97 -2.14
N LYS A 183 -1.68 -11.20 -1.63
CA LYS A 183 -1.29 -12.34 -2.48
C LYS A 183 -2.31 -12.56 -3.59
N GLU A 184 -3.57 -12.63 -3.26
CA GLU A 184 -4.68 -12.85 -4.19
C GLU A 184 -4.78 -11.71 -5.20
N ARG A 185 -4.66 -10.47 -4.71
CA ARG A 185 -4.78 -9.27 -5.54
C ARG A 185 -3.61 -9.09 -6.50
N TYR A 186 -2.39 -9.40 -6.07
CA TYR A 186 -1.24 -9.38 -6.98
C TYR A 186 -1.31 -10.51 -8.00
N ASN A 187 -1.80 -11.68 -7.62
CA ASN A 187 -2.03 -12.77 -8.56
C ASN A 187 -3.18 -12.48 -9.55
N ALA A 188 -4.16 -11.66 -9.20
CA ALA A 188 -5.16 -11.17 -10.15
C ALA A 188 -4.56 -10.27 -11.26
N GLU A 189 -3.37 -9.70 -11.02
CA GLU A 189 -2.64 -8.85 -11.95
C GLU A 189 -1.55 -9.60 -12.74
N LYS A 190 -1.56 -10.95 -12.74
CA LYS A 190 -0.52 -11.77 -13.37
C LYS A 190 -0.29 -11.45 -14.85
N THR A 191 -1.34 -11.11 -15.60
CA THR A 191 -1.19 -10.70 -16.99
C THR A 191 -0.24 -9.50 -17.14
N TYR A 192 -0.40 -8.50 -16.27
CA TYR A 192 0.49 -7.33 -16.28
C TYR A 192 1.94 -7.71 -15.95
N PHE A 193 2.16 -8.49 -14.90
CA PHE A 193 3.52 -8.89 -14.51
C PHE A 193 4.13 -9.88 -15.50
N GLY A 194 3.34 -10.81 -16.04
CA GLY A 194 3.76 -11.81 -17.01
C GLY A 194 4.32 -11.20 -18.28
N GLU A 195 3.75 -10.10 -18.76
CA GLU A 195 4.29 -9.39 -19.92
C GLU A 195 5.72 -8.90 -19.71
N PHE A 196 6.05 -8.37 -18.54
CA PHE A 196 7.42 -7.94 -18.22
C PHE A 196 8.37 -9.12 -18.05
N LEU A 197 7.95 -10.17 -17.33
CA LEU A 197 8.76 -11.37 -17.10
C LEU A 197 9.04 -12.09 -18.43
N HIS A 198 8.03 -12.20 -19.28
CA HIS A 198 8.18 -12.79 -20.62
C HIS A 198 9.16 -11.99 -21.49
N ARG A 199 9.04 -10.66 -21.50
CA ARG A 199 9.98 -9.80 -22.24
C ARG A 199 11.41 -10.00 -21.75
N LYS A 200 11.64 -9.95 -20.42
CA LYS A 200 12.99 -10.13 -19.87
C LYS A 200 13.59 -11.48 -20.24
N LYS A 201 12.80 -12.56 -20.12
CA LYS A 201 13.28 -13.92 -20.41
C LYS A 201 13.62 -14.16 -21.88
N ASN A 202 12.92 -13.47 -22.79
CA ASN A 202 13.13 -13.59 -24.24
C ASN A 202 14.12 -12.57 -24.81
N LEU A 203 14.59 -11.64 -23.96
CA LEU A 203 15.58 -10.66 -24.37
C LEU A 203 16.98 -11.19 -24.10
N ASP A 204 17.75 -11.37 -25.16
CA ASP A 204 19.19 -11.44 -25.02
C ASP A 204 19.72 -10.01 -24.82
N ILE A 205 19.63 -9.54 -23.55
CA ILE A 205 20.10 -8.21 -23.16
C ILE A 205 21.58 -8.03 -23.60
N LYS A 206 22.39 -9.10 -23.62
CA LYS A 206 23.80 -9.03 -24.03
C LYS A 206 23.94 -8.66 -25.50
N GLU A 207 23.14 -9.26 -26.39
CA GLU A 207 23.13 -8.93 -27.81
C GLU A 207 22.73 -7.46 -28.04
N TYR A 208 21.77 -6.95 -27.26
CA TYR A 208 21.37 -5.54 -27.33
C TYR A 208 22.46 -4.59 -26.82
N ILE A 209 23.14 -4.92 -25.71
CA ILE A 209 24.22 -4.10 -25.15
C ILE A 209 25.40 -4.04 -26.12
N GLU A 210 25.82 -5.19 -26.68
CA GLU A 210 26.94 -5.27 -27.59
C GLU A 210 26.74 -4.46 -28.88
N ASN A 211 25.49 -4.26 -29.31
CA ASN A 211 25.13 -3.57 -30.54
C ASN A 211 24.52 -2.16 -30.33
N SER A 212 24.40 -1.68 -29.10
CA SER A 212 23.76 -0.40 -28.80
C SER A 212 24.75 0.62 -28.22
N ILE A 213 24.37 1.90 -28.34
CA ILE A 213 25.06 3.02 -27.68
C ILE A 213 24.58 3.23 -26.24
N TYR A 214 23.62 2.42 -25.76
CA TYR A 214 23.01 2.53 -24.46
C TYR A 214 23.68 1.58 -23.48
N THR A 215 23.77 2.01 -22.21
CA THR A 215 24.18 1.16 -21.09
C THR A 215 23.08 0.15 -20.73
N GLU A 216 23.45 -0.89 -19.98
CA GLU A 216 22.48 -1.88 -19.47
C GLU A 216 21.34 -1.21 -18.68
N ASP A 217 21.65 -0.24 -17.82
CA ASP A 217 20.66 0.49 -17.03
C ASP A 217 19.71 1.30 -17.93
N GLU A 218 20.22 1.97 -18.96
CA GLU A 218 19.39 2.71 -19.93
C GLU A 218 18.49 1.78 -20.74
N ILE A 219 18.98 0.60 -21.13
CA ILE A 219 18.18 -0.41 -21.83
C ILE A 219 17.07 -0.94 -20.91
N LEU A 220 17.40 -1.27 -19.66
CA LEU A 220 16.40 -1.70 -18.67
C LEU A 220 15.36 -0.60 -18.40
N GLU A 221 15.79 0.66 -18.34
CA GLU A 221 14.88 1.80 -18.19
C GLU A 221 13.93 1.93 -19.37
N LEU A 222 14.45 1.88 -20.60
CA LEU A 222 13.65 1.99 -21.83
C LEU A 222 12.66 0.82 -21.99
N MET A 223 13.12 -0.41 -21.70
CA MET A 223 12.32 -1.61 -21.95
C MET A 223 11.32 -1.95 -20.85
N PHE A 224 11.65 -1.62 -19.61
CA PHE A 224 10.87 -1.99 -18.44
C PHE A 224 10.33 -0.78 -17.67
N CYS A 225 10.51 0.43 -18.19
CA CYS A 225 10.19 1.69 -17.50
C CYS A 225 10.81 1.73 -16.09
N TYR A 226 12.08 1.32 -16.00
CA TYR A 226 12.81 1.15 -14.75
C TYR A 226 13.64 2.41 -14.48
N GLU A 227 13.33 3.14 -13.44
CA GLU A 227 14.14 4.26 -12.96
C GLU A 227 14.69 3.93 -11.57
N ARG A 228 15.95 3.48 -11.49
CA ARG A 228 16.62 3.12 -10.21
C ARG A 228 16.61 4.21 -9.14
N ASN A 229 16.51 5.47 -9.53
CA ASN A 229 16.77 6.61 -8.64
C ASN A 229 15.54 7.52 -8.41
N LYS A 230 14.35 7.19 -8.90
CA LYS A 230 13.16 7.99 -8.61
C LYS A 230 12.52 7.60 -7.29
N GLN A 231 12.31 8.61 -6.43
CA GLN A 231 11.57 8.46 -5.17
C GLN A 231 10.05 8.25 -5.38
N ASN A 232 9.56 8.45 -6.59
CA ASN A 232 8.15 8.36 -6.95
C ASN A 232 7.87 7.09 -7.74
N HIS A 233 7.63 6.00 -7.04
CA HIS A 233 7.30 4.72 -7.66
C HIS A 233 5.94 4.75 -8.37
N THR A 234 5.88 4.20 -9.58
CA THR A 234 4.60 3.88 -10.22
C THR A 234 3.92 2.73 -9.48
N PRO A 235 2.58 2.60 -9.53
CA PRO A 235 1.89 1.45 -8.95
C PRO A 235 2.50 0.13 -9.41
N LYS A 236 2.61 -0.83 -8.49
CA LYS A 236 3.15 -2.18 -8.74
C LYS A 236 4.65 -2.24 -9.01
N GLU A 237 5.37 -1.12 -8.92
CA GLU A 237 6.79 -1.06 -9.32
C GLU A 237 7.67 -1.96 -8.46
N LYS A 238 7.52 -1.91 -7.13
CA LYS A 238 8.29 -2.78 -6.24
C LYS A 238 8.14 -4.26 -6.61
N CYS A 239 6.89 -4.72 -6.81
CA CYS A 239 6.63 -6.11 -7.20
C CYS A 239 7.30 -6.43 -8.54
N ARG A 240 7.11 -5.57 -9.55
CA ARG A 240 7.70 -5.75 -10.87
C ARG A 240 9.22 -5.90 -10.82
N LEU A 241 9.90 -5.01 -10.09
CA LEU A 241 11.36 -5.03 -9.99
C LEU A 241 11.86 -6.28 -9.27
N GLU A 242 11.29 -6.62 -8.13
CA GLU A 242 11.68 -7.79 -7.37
C GLU A 242 11.41 -9.11 -8.11
N LEU A 243 10.36 -9.20 -8.93
CA LEU A 243 10.12 -10.36 -9.80
C LEU A 243 11.11 -10.41 -10.97
N LEU A 244 11.46 -9.27 -11.57
CA LEU A 244 12.44 -9.19 -12.65
C LEU A 244 13.83 -9.61 -12.21
N GLU A 245 14.20 -9.40 -10.94
CA GLU A 245 15.49 -9.87 -10.39
C GLU A 245 15.57 -11.40 -10.26
N GLN A 246 14.44 -12.12 -10.28
CA GLN A 246 14.36 -13.57 -10.11
C GLN A 246 14.31 -14.35 -11.43
N VAL A 247 14.26 -13.68 -12.58
CA VAL A 247 14.20 -14.22 -13.94
C VAL A 247 15.42 -13.76 -14.74
#